data_31864523835cf2d1a2c1baf573ded84f
#
_entry.id   31864523835cf2d1a2c1baf573ded84f
#
_cell.length_a   1.000
_cell.length_b   1.000
_cell.length_c   1.000
_cell.angle_alpha   90.00
_cell.angle_beta   90.00
_cell.angle_gamma   90.00
#
_symmetry.space_group_name_H-M   'P 1'
#
loop_
_entity.id
_entity.type
_entity.pdbx_description
1 polymer ?
#
loop_
_entity_poly.entity_id
_entity_poly.type
_entity_poly.pdbx_seq_one_letter_code
_entity_poly.pdbx_strand_id
1 'polypeptide(L)'
;MNIVFDVDGTICFNGQYIEDELSNQITALQQKHNIIFASARPIRDLIPVVKNFNSRLLIGGNGSIVQNDDGIEVVQSIDAASFVTIKNLIHRYHLKYIVDDDFNYASNLSSDYKIYKQLDPDHFAKNIELEEISTPIKIILIDIPSNNYPLLKKHIEKLSDQLSINFHDNDRNIDITAENINKYTTLIKYLRNEDYIAFGNDVNDIQLLNHAVKAYFVGTKDNQIALNLQHLNLIEADTQLITQNIGKSLLN
;
A
#
# COMPACT_ATOMS: atom_id res chain seq x y z
N MET A 1 -22.41 3.70 5.05
CA MET A 1 -21.63 2.69 4.31
C MET A 1 -20.18 3.11 4.27
N ASN A 2 -19.24 2.19 4.50
CA ASN A 2 -17.82 2.47 4.36
C ASN A 2 -17.41 2.26 2.89
N ILE A 3 -16.59 3.16 2.35
CA ILE A 3 -15.98 3.04 1.02
C ILE A 3 -14.47 3.10 1.21
N VAL A 4 -13.79 2.08 0.75
CA VAL A 4 -12.35 1.91 0.91
C VAL A 4 -11.68 2.04 -0.45
N PHE A 5 -10.77 3.00 -0.55
CA PHE A 5 -9.96 3.19 -1.75
C PHE A 5 -8.51 2.77 -1.49
N ASP A 6 -7.99 1.88 -2.33
CA ASP A 6 -6.56 1.89 -2.59
C ASP A 6 -6.20 3.21 -3.29
N VAL A 7 -4.93 3.59 -3.24
CA VAL A 7 -4.49 4.92 -3.69
C VAL A 7 -3.73 4.85 -5.01
N ASP A 8 -2.54 4.27 -5.00
CA ASP A 8 -1.65 4.27 -6.16
C ASP A 8 -2.14 3.32 -7.27
N GLY A 9 -2.37 3.87 -8.46
CA GLY A 9 -2.93 3.11 -9.57
C GLY A 9 -4.44 2.89 -9.50
N THR A 10 -5.10 3.31 -8.41
CA THR A 10 -6.56 3.24 -8.23
C THR A 10 -7.22 4.61 -8.33
N ILE A 11 -6.76 5.60 -7.55
CA ILE A 11 -7.28 6.98 -7.55
C ILE A 11 -6.17 8.02 -7.71
N CYS A 12 -4.91 7.64 -7.61
CA CYS A 12 -3.73 8.47 -7.80
C CYS A 12 -2.80 7.83 -8.85
N PHE A 13 -2.76 8.40 -10.07
CA PHE A 13 -2.02 7.82 -11.20
C PHE A 13 -0.63 8.45 -11.41
N ASN A 14 -0.39 9.63 -10.83
CA ASN A 14 0.89 10.34 -10.94
C ASN A 14 1.80 10.15 -9.71
N GLY A 15 1.31 9.46 -8.68
CA GLY A 15 2.02 9.20 -7.43
C GLY A 15 2.17 10.42 -6.51
N GLN A 16 1.49 11.54 -6.79
CA GLN A 16 1.65 12.78 -6.02
C GLN A 16 0.33 13.36 -5.53
N TYR A 17 -0.74 13.32 -6.34
CA TYR A 17 -2.04 13.87 -5.99
C TYR A 17 -3.17 13.15 -6.74
N ILE A 18 -4.37 13.30 -6.22
CA ILE A 18 -5.62 12.85 -6.86
C ILE A 18 -6.13 14.00 -7.73
N GLU A 19 -6.46 13.71 -8.99
CA GLU A 19 -6.94 14.72 -9.93
C GLU A 19 -8.25 15.38 -9.45
N ASP A 20 -8.41 16.67 -9.75
CA ASP A 20 -9.48 17.51 -9.20
C ASP A 20 -10.89 16.94 -9.43
N GLU A 21 -11.17 16.39 -10.62
CA GLU A 21 -12.47 15.83 -10.95
C GLU A 21 -12.83 14.65 -10.03
N LEU A 22 -11.87 13.72 -9.84
CA LEU A 22 -12.02 12.56 -8.96
C LEU A 22 -12.06 12.99 -7.48
N SER A 23 -11.23 13.97 -7.11
CA SER A 23 -11.19 14.54 -5.76
C SER A 23 -12.54 15.15 -5.37
N ASN A 24 -13.15 15.92 -6.27
CA ASN A 24 -14.49 16.48 -6.06
C ASN A 24 -15.56 15.40 -5.88
N GLN A 25 -15.46 14.31 -6.65
CA GLN A 25 -16.39 13.20 -6.55
C GLN A 25 -16.26 12.43 -5.23
N ILE A 26 -15.02 12.16 -4.78
CA ILE A 26 -14.77 11.53 -3.46
C ILE A 26 -15.27 12.46 -2.34
N THR A 27 -15.05 13.77 -2.46
CA THR A 27 -15.56 14.75 -1.49
C THR A 27 -17.09 14.73 -1.42
N ALA A 28 -17.78 14.59 -2.55
CA ALA A 28 -19.23 14.43 -2.57
C ALA A 28 -19.70 13.14 -1.88
N LEU A 29 -18.95 12.04 -2.03
CA LEU A 29 -19.23 10.78 -1.33
C LEU A 29 -19.16 10.94 0.19
N GLN A 30 -18.25 11.75 0.71
CA GLN A 30 -18.07 11.98 2.15
C GLN A 30 -19.29 12.58 2.83
N GLN A 31 -20.23 13.17 2.08
CA GLN A 31 -21.48 13.68 2.63
C GLN A 31 -22.44 12.55 3.06
N LYS A 32 -22.30 11.36 2.49
CA LYS A 32 -23.20 10.21 2.71
C LYS A 32 -22.49 8.96 3.23
N HIS A 33 -21.18 8.89 3.09
CA HIS A 33 -20.38 7.69 3.31
C HIS A 33 -19.12 8.00 4.12
N ASN A 34 -18.64 7.00 4.84
CA ASN A 34 -17.34 7.06 5.49
C ASN A 34 -16.27 6.62 4.48
N ILE A 35 -15.31 7.49 4.20
CA ILE A 35 -14.23 7.22 3.25
C ILE A 35 -12.97 6.80 4.01
N ILE A 36 -12.38 5.69 3.58
CA ILE A 36 -11.16 5.11 4.13
C ILE A 36 -10.15 4.98 2.99
N PHE A 37 -8.91 5.35 3.24
CA PHE A 37 -7.82 5.12 2.30
C PHE A 37 -6.90 4.04 2.82
N ALA A 38 -6.58 3.04 1.96
CA ALA A 38 -5.72 1.91 2.29
C ALA A 38 -4.61 1.79 1.25
N SER A 39 -3.36 2.00 1.65
CA SER A 39 -2.23 2.11 0.72
C SER A 39 -1.03 1.26 1.13
N ALA A 40 -0.19 0.96 0.16
CA ALA A 40 1.15 0.42 0.40
C ALA A 40 2.12 1.46 0.96
N ARG A 41 1.80 2.76 0.86
CA ARG A 41 2.60 3.84 1.44
C ARG A 41 2.50 3.81 2.97
N PRO A 42 3.57 4.11 3.70
CA PRO A 42 3.45 4.45 5.13
C PRO A 42 2.57 5.70 5.30
N ILE A 43 2.06 5.91 6.51
CA ILE A 43 1.16 7.05 6.81
C ILE A 43 1.81 8.39 6.44
N ARG A 44 3.10 8.57 6.71
CA ARG A 44 3.90 9.74 6.35
C ARG A 44 3.76 10.10 4.86
N ASP A 45 3.80 9.11 3.97
CA ASP A 45 3.77 9.30 2.51
C ASP A 45 2.35 9.29 1.95
N LEU A 46 1.38 8.78 2.70
CA LEU A 46 -0.03 8.74 2.34
C LEU A 46 -0.73 10.08 2.60
N ILE A 47 -0.48 10.69 3.77
CA ILE A 47 -1.13 11.96 4.18
C ILE A 47 -1.05 13.04 3.10
N PRO A 48 0.10 13.34 2.48
CA PRO A 48 0.20 14.40 1.47
C PRO A 48 -0.77 14.22 0.29
N VAL A 49 -1.06 12.97 -0.09
CA VAL A 49 -1.95 12.64 -1.21
C VAL A 49 -3.42 12.80 -0.83
N VAL A 50 -3.79 12.48 0.42
CA VAL A 50 -5.19 12.43 0.86
C VAL A 50 -5.58 13.56 1.84
N LYS A 51 -4.70 14.52 2.09
CA LYS A 51 -4.89 15.62 3.07
C LYS A 51 -6.13 16.47 2.88
N ASN A 52 -6.68 16.50 1.67
CA ASN A 52 -7.88 17.28 1.35
C ASN A 52 -9.17 16.56 1.73
N PHE A 53 -9.10 15.31 2.18
CA PHE A 53 -10.27 14.51 2.54
C PHE A 53 -10.39 14.37 4.05
N ASN A 54 -11.63 14.35 4.51
CA ASN A 54 -11.93 14.08 5.93
C ASN A 54 -12.07 12.55 6.11
N SER A 55 -10.95 11.85 6.26
CA SER A 55 -10.91 10.41 6.53
C SER A 55 -10.60 10.15 8.00
N ARG A 56 -11.42 9.35 8.67
CA ARG A 56 -11.20 8.95 10.08
C ARG A 56 -10.25 7.77 10.22
N LEU A 57 -9.94 7.09 9.12
CA LEU A 57 -9.05 5.95 9.12
C LEU A 57 -8.20 5.97 7.84
N LEU A 58 -6.91 6.06 8.01
CA LEU A 58 -5.90 5.81 6.99
C LEU A 58 -5.19 4.51 7.33
N ILE A 59 -5.06 3.61 6.36
CA ILE A 59 -4.31 2.35 6.50
C ILE A 59 -3.09 2.47 5.60
N GLY A 60 -1.90 2.47 6.19
CA GLY A 60 -0.62 2.57 5.50
C GLY A 60 0.21 1.30 5.60
N GLY A 61 1.33 1.25 4.84
CA GLY A 61 2.28 0.15 4.89
C GLY A 61 1.67 -1.22 4.60
N ASN A 62 0.72 -1.29 3.66
CA ASN A 62 -0.08 -2.51 3.40
C ASN A 62 -0.83 -3.03 4.63
N GLY A 63 -1.14 -2.19 5.61
CA GLY A 63 -1.85 -2.57 6.84
C GLY A 63 -0.98 -2.56 8.09
N SER A 64 0.32 -2.35 7.98
CA SER A 64 1.24 -2.39 9.13
C SER A 64 1.06 -1.20 10.08
N ILE A 65 0.51 -0.09 9.60
CA ILE A 65 0.37 1.17 10.35
C ILE A 65 -0.94 1.85 9.98
N VAL A 66 -1.56 2.49 10.94
CA VAL A 66 -2.80 3.26 10.72
C VAL A 66 -2.68 4.66 11.31
N GLN A 67 -3.51 5.57 10.80
CA GLN A 67 -3.87 6.81 11.46
C GLN A 67 -5.37 6.86 11.65
N ASN A 68 -5.81 7.14 12.86
CA ASN A 68 -7.20 7.32 13.26
C ASN A 68 -7.36 8.59 14.11
N ASP A 69 -8.51 8.77 14.75
CA ASP A 69 -8.79 9.92 15.62
C ASP A 69 -7.87 10.00 16.85
N ASP A 70 -7.25 8.88 17.26
CA ASP A 70 -6.33 8.79 18.42
C ASP A 70 -4.86 9.07 18.01
N GLY A 71 -4.57 9.11 16.72
CA GLY A 71 -3.23 9.38 16.16
C GLY A 71 -2.70 8.24 15.28
N ILE A 72 -1.37 8.15 15.17
CA ILE A 72 -0.68 7.11 14.39
C ILE A 72 -0.35 5.93 15.30
N GLU A 73 -0.70 4.71 14.84
CA GLU A 73 -0.49 3.46 15.57
C GLU A 73 0.14 2.41 14.65
N VAL A 74 1.21 1.76 15.10
CA VAL A 74 1.78 0.58 14.43
C VAL A 74 0.92 -0.64 14.81
N VAL A 75 0.25 -1.21 13.83
CA VAL A 75 -0.62 -2.39 14.00
C VAL A 75 0.22 -3.63 14.23
N GLN A 76 1.30 -3.77 13.47
CA GLN A 76 2.26 -4.85 13.60
C GLN A 76 3.57 -4.52 12.86
N SER A 77 4.70 -4.68 13.52
CA SER A 77 6.03 -4.58 12.94
C SER A 77 6.57 -5.96 12.54
N ILE A 78 7.56 -5.96 11.66
CA ILE A 78 8.36 -7.14 11.33
C ILE A 78 9.12 -7.55 12.59
N ASP A 79 9.16 -8.85 12.90
CA ASP A 79 9.85 -9.36 14.08
C ASP A 79 11.37 -9.15 13.98
N ALA A 80 12.03 -9.02 15.13
CA ALA A 80 13.45 -8.68 15.20
C ALA A 80 14.36 -9.74 14.53
N ALA A 81 14.02 -11.03 14.60
CA ALA A 81 14.83 -12.10 14.02
C ALA A 81 14.76 -12.09 12.49
N SER A 82 13.57 -11.92 11.93
CA SER A 82 13.35 -11.74 10.50
C SER A 82 14.04 -10.48 9.99
N PHE A 83 13.92 -9.36 10.71
CA PHE A 83 14.59 -8.11 10.33
C PHE A 83 16.10 -8.24 10.30
N VAL A 84 16.71 -8.86 11.31
CA VAL A 84 18.17 -9.16 11.33
C VAL A 84 18.55 -10.00 10.12
N THR A 85 17.75 -11.01 9.76
CA THR A 85 18.02 -11.86 8.60
C THR A 85 18.00 -11.05 7.31
N ILE A 86 17.01 -10.16 7.14
CA ILE A 86 16.89 -9.30 5.95
C ILE A 86 18.04 -8.29 5.89
N LYS A 87 18.41 -7.65 7.02
CA LYS A 87 19.58 -6.76 7.08
C LYS A 87 20.86 -7.46 6.61
N ASN A 88 21.08 -8.69 7.05
CA ASN A 88 22.23 -9.48 6.61
C ASN A 88 22.20 -9.75 5.09
N LEU A 89 21.02 -9.96 4.48
CA LEU A 89 20.90 -10.11 3.04
C LEU A 89 21.18 -8.78 2.32
N ILE A 90 20.67 -7.66 2.85
CA ILE A 90 20.93 -6.31 2.30
C ILE A 90 22.44 -6.05 2.25
N HIS A 91 23.13 -6.24 3.35
CA HIS A 91 24.59 -6.04 3.41
C HIS A 91 25.36 -7.02 2.52
N ARG A 92 25.04 -8.31 2.58
CA ARG A 92 25.74 -9.36 1.82
C ARG A 92 25.65 -9.18 0.31
N TYR A 93 24.50 -8.74 -0.18
CA TYR A 93 24.22 -8.60 -1.62
C TYR A 93 24.25 -7.15 -2.10
N HIS A 94 24.61 -6.20 -1.23
CA HIS A 94 24.64 -4.76 -1.51
C HIS A 94 23.34 -4.27 -2.15
N LEU A 95 22.21 -4.68 -1.54
CA LEU A 95 20.89 -4.40 -2.10
C LEU A 95 20.52 -2.93 -1.94
N LYS A 96 19.69 -2.45 -2.88
CA LYS A 96 18.96 -1.20 -2.74
C LYS A 96 17.69 -1.44 -1.97
N TYR A 97 17.38 -0.54 -1.04
CA TYR A 97 16.27 -0.72 -0.11
C TYR A 97 15.62 0.59 0.30
N ILE A 98 14.37 0.45 0.72
CA ILE A 98 13.66 1.33 1.63
C ILE A 98 13.19 0.46 2.80
N VAL A 99 13.46 0.89 4.02
CA VAL A 99 12.89 0.31 5.24
C VAL A 99 12.14 1.42 5.96
N ASP A 100 10.84 1.27 6.05
CA ASP A 100 9.98 2.18 6.79
C ASP A 100 9.92 1.76 8.27
N ASP A 101 10.21 2.70 9.16
CA ASP A 101 9.93 2.64 10.58
C ASP A 101 8.52 3.19 10.86
N ASP A 102 8.15 3.41 12.10
CA ASP A 102 6.87 4.01 12.48
C ASP A 102 6.66 5.41 11.85
N PHE A 103 7.73 6.21 11.73
CA PHE A 103 7.70 7.51 11.10
C PHE A 103 8.93 7.79 10.22
N ASN A 104 10.15 7.50 10.73
CA ASN A 104 11.38 7.66 9.97
C ASN A 104 11.57 6.51 8.95
N TYR A 105 12.63 6.55 8.19
CA TYR A 105 12.97 5.49 7.24
C TYR A 105 14.48 5.37 7.07
N ALA A 106 14.93 4.22 6.57
CA ALA A 106 16.29 4.02 6.09
C ALA A 106 16.25 3.70 4.59
N SER A 107 17.04 4.41 3.80
CA SER A 107 17.13 4.18 2.36
C SER A 107 18.49 4.56 1.82
N ASN A 108 19.03 3.71 0.92
CA ASN A 108 20.25 3.98 0.16
C ASN A 108 19.99 4.33 -1.30
N LEU A 109 18.74 4.70 -1.63
CA LEU A 109 18.36 5.09 -2.99
C LEU A 109 18.85 6.50 -3.33
N SER A 110 19.25 6.70 -4.57
CA SER A 110 19.46 8.02 -5.16
C SER A 110 18.14 8.62 -5.65
N SER A 111 18.13 9.94 -5.86
CA SER A 111 16.95 10.69 -6.37
C SER A 111 16.51 10.29 -7.78
N ASP A 112 17.30 9.49 -8.51
CA ASP A 112 16.98 9.01 -9.86
C ASP A 112 15.86 7.95 -9.87
N TYR A 113 15.63 7.30 -8.73
CA TYR A 113 14.57 6.32 -8.62
C TYR A 113 13.20 6.98 -8.57
N LYS A 114 12.25 6.48 -9.37
CA LYS A 114 10.88 7.03 -9.41
C LYS A 114 10.21 7.04 -8.03
N ILE A 115 10.41 5.97 -7.27
CA ILE A 115 9.85 5.82 -5.92
C ILE A 115 10.39 6.88 -4.94
N TYR A 116 11.58 7.43 -5.18
CA TYR A 116 12.16 8.48 -4.34
C TYR A 116 11.29 9.74 -4.26
N LYS A 117 10.53 10.05 -5.33
CA LYS A 117 9.60 11.19 -5.36
C LYS A 117 8.39 11.03 -4.42
N GLN A 118 8.12 9.81 -4.01
CA GLN A 118 7.00 9.47 -3.11
C GLN A 118 7.47 9.29 -1.67
N LEU A 119 8.79 9.20 -1.46
CA LEU A 119 9.42 8.98 -0.17
C LEU A 119 9.57 10.32 0.55
N ASP A 120 8.85 10.49 1.65
CA ASP A 120 8.83 11.69 2.50
C ASP A 120 8.70 13.00 1.68
N PRO A 121 7.64 13.18 0.87
CA PRO A 121 7.51 14.31 -0.04
C PRO A 121 7.42 15.66 0.67
N ASP A 122 6.93 15.69 1.90
CA ASP A 122 6.80 16.90 2.72
C ASP A 122 8.03 17.12 3.63
N HIS A 123 9.05 16.24 3.58
CA HIS A 123 10.31 16.33 4.34
C HIS A 123 10.12 16.41 5.87
N PHE A 124 9.17 15.65 6.41
CA PHE A 124 8.91 15.61 7.86
C PHE A 124 9.68 14.52 8.60
N ALA A 125 10.16 13.50 7.88
CA ALA A 125 10.90 12.38 8.45
C ALA A 125 12.41 12.52 8.23
N LYS A 126 13.16 11.61 8.82
CA LYS A 126 14.60 11.50 8.63
C LYS A 126 14.93 10.20 7.91
N ASN A 127 15.85 10.29 6.95
CA ASN A 127 16.56 9.12 6.47
C ASN A 127 17.66 8.79 7.51
N ILE A 128 17.46 7.71 8.27
CA ILE A 128 18.36 7.26 9.32
C ILE A 128 19.19 6.05 8.84
N GLU A 129 20.20 5.64 9.61
CA GLU A 129 20.93 4.44 9.29
C GLU A 129 20.05 3.19 9.47
N LEU A 130 20.31 2.16 8.66
CA LEU A 130 19.54 0.90 8.69
C LEU A 130 19.54 0.24 10.08
N GLU A 131 20.63 0.42 10.82
CA GLU A 131 20.82 -0.08 12.17
C GLU A 131 20.00 0.65 13.23
N GLU A 132 19.59 1.89 12.96
CA GLU A 132 18.77 2.72 13.85
C GLU A 132 17.27 2.43 13.74
N ILE A 133 16.85 1.67 12.70
CA ILE A 133 15.47 1.22 12.57
C ILE A 133 15.08 0.32 13.74
N SER A 134 14.07 0.70 14.48
CA SER A 134 13.61 0.02 15.70
C SER A 134 12.28 -0.70 15.54
N THR A 135 11.40 -0.20 14.68
CA THR A 135 10.03 -0.71 14.49
C THR A 135 9.73 -0.87 13.00
N PRO A 136 10.44 -1.80 12.30
CA PRO A 136 10.30 -1.94 10.86
C PRO A 136 8.88 -2.37 10.48
N ILE A 137 8.13 -1.51 9.79
CA ILE A 137 6.76 -1.77 9.37
C ILE A 137 6.68 -2.32 7.94
N LYS A 138 7.60 -1.93 7.09
CA LYS A 138 7.69 -2.36 5.70
C LYS A 138 9.13 -2.30 5.20
N ILE A 139 9.50 -3.26 4.35
CA ILE A 139 10.78 -3.28 3.64
C ILE A 139 10.50 -3.43 2.16
N ILE A 140 11.15 -2.63 1.34
CA ILE A 140 11.16 -2.77 -0.12
C ILE A 140 12.60 -3.00 -0.55
N LEU A 141 12.87 -4.14 -1.17
CA LEU A 141 14.12 -4.41 -1.87
C LEU A 141 13.92 -4.07 -3.35
N ILE A 142 14.79 -3.23 -3.92
CA ILE A 142 14.52 -2.56 -5.18
C ILE A 142 15.62 -2.88 -6.19
N ASP A 143 15.21 -3.06 -7.47
CA ASP A 143 16.11 -3.24 -8.61
C ASP A 143 17.19 -4.30 -8.33
N ILE A 144 16.74 -5.46 -7.82
CA ILE A 144 17.64 -6.56 -7.48
C ILE A 144 18.32 -7.07 -8.76
N PRO A 145 19.67 -7.17 -8.79
CA PRO A 145 20.36 -7.68 -9.97
C PRO A 145 19.84 -9.05 -10.40
N SER A 146 19.64 -9.25 -11.70
CA SER A 146 19.02 -10.46 -12.26
C SER A 146 19.73 -11.76 -11.89
N ASN A 147 21.04 -11.72 -11.69
CA ASN A 147 21.84 -12.86 -11.24
C ASN A 147 21.61 -13.21 -9.76
N ASN A 148 21.23 -12.25 -8.93
CA ASN A 148 20.98 -12.43 -7.50
C ASN A 148 19.51 -12.73 -7.17
N TYR A 149 18.59 -12.26 -8.02
CA TYR A 149 17.14 -12.30 -7.75
C TYR A 149 16.60 -13.72 -7.44
N PRO A 150 16.91 -14.78 -8.24
CA PRO A 150 16.41 -16.12 -7.95
C PRO A 150 16.89 -16.69 -6.61
N LEU A 151 18.14 -16.38 -6.24
CA LEU A 151 18.72 -16.83 -4.99
C LEU A 151 18.12 -16.09 -3.79
N LEU A 152 17.96 -14.77 -3.91
CA LEU A 152 17.32 -13.92 -2.89
C LEU A 152 15.86 -14.31 -2.69
N LYS A 153 15.10 -14.48 -3.78
CA LYS A 153 13.71 -14.97 -3.74
C LYS A 153 13.62 -16.24 -2.89
N LYS A 154 14.45 -17.24 -3.18
CA LYS A 154 14.49 -18.51 -2.43
C LYS A 154 14.89 -18.33 -0.95
N HIS A 155 15.75 -17.37 -0.62
CA HIS A 155 16.12 -17.11 0.78
C HIS A 155 14.97 -16.43 1.53
N ILE A 156 14.30 -15.46 0.91
CA ILE A 156 13.22 -14.70 1.51
C ILE A 156 11.94 -15.56 1.62
N GLU A 157 11.65 -16.43 0.64
CA GLU A 157 10.55 -17.40 0.69
C GLU A 157 10.63 -18.31 1.94
N LYS A 158 11.80 -18.59 2.49
CA LYS A 158 11.93 -19.37 3.74
C LYS A 158 11.43 -18.64 4.98
N LEU A 159 11.18 -17.33 4.86
CA LEU A 159 10.61 -16.50 5.93
C LEU A 159 9.09 -16.33 5.77
N SER A 160 8.45 -17.00 4.80
CA SER A 160 7.02 -16.86 4.50
C SER A 160 6.08 -17.26 5.65
N ASP A 161 6.58 -18.07 6.61
CA ASP A 161 5.83 -18.42 7.82
C ASP A 161 5.87 -17.30 8.89
N GLN A 162 6.63 -16.23 8.66
CA GLN A 162 6.85 -15.13 9.60
C GLN A 162 6.61 -13.76 8.96
N LEU A 163 6.52 -13.71 7.63
CA LEU A 163 6.44 -12.49 6.84
C LEU A 163 5.41 -12.61 5.72
N SER A 164 4.71 -11.53 5.43
CA SER A 164 3.96 -11.35 4.18
C SER A 164 4.90 -10.79 3.12
N ILE A 165 5.06 -11.53 2.00
CA ILE A 165 6.04 -11.23 0.96
C ILE A 165 5.34 -11.13 -0.38
N ASN A 166 5.53 -10.01 -1.08
CA ASN A 166 5.06 -9.81 -2.45
C ASN A 166 6.26 -9.69 -3.40
N PHE A 167 6.33 -10.59 -4.38
CA PHE A 167 7.36 -10.59 -5.42
C PHE A 167 6.86 -9.88 -6.67
N HIS A 168 7.53 -8.83 -7.09
CA HIS A 168 7.30 -8.11 -8.34
C HIS A 168 8.36 -8.57 -9.36
N ASP A 169 8.14 -9.75 -9.94
CA ASP A 169 9.14 -10.46 -10.77
C ASP A 169 9.60 -9.63 -11.98
N ASN A 170 8.71 -8.84 -12.58
CA ASN A 170 9.03 -7.99 -13.74
C ASN A 170 10.06 -6.89 -13.39
N ASP A 171 9.88 -6.26 -12.25
CA ASP A 171 10.73 -5.17 -11.76
C ASP A 171 11.87 -5.67 -10.86
N ARG A 172 11.83 -6.95 -10.48
CA ARG A 172 12.75 -7.57 -9.51
C ARG A 172 12.77 -6.82 -8.18
N ASN A 173 11.59 -6.41 -7.73
CA ASN A 173 11.39 -5.82 -6.41
C ASN A 173 10.73 -6.83 -5.49
N ILE A 174 10.93 -6.66 -4.18
CA ILE A 174 10.31 -7.50 -3.16
C ILE A 174 9.79 -6.59 -2.06
N ASP A 175 8.47 -6.63 -1.82
CA ASP A 175 7.82 -5.94 -0.71
C ASP A 175 7.62 -6.93 0.44
N ILE A 176 7.97 -6.52 1.65
CA ILE A 176 7.94 -7.36 2.85
C ILE A 176 7.27 -6.59 3.98
N THR A 177 6.28 -7.23 4.62
CA THR A 177 5.61 -6.76 5.84
C THR A 177 5.54 -7.89 6.86
N ALA A 178 5.06 -7.61 8.06
CA ALA A 178 4.83 -8.64 9.07
C ALA A 178 3.83 -9.71 8.59
N GLU A 179 3.90 -10.91 9.18
CA GLU A 179 3.00 -12.02 8.88
C GLU A 179 1.53 -11.63 9.06
N ASN A 180 0.67 -12.11 8.15
CA ASN A 180 -0.79 -11.92 8.18
C ASN A 180 -1.26 -10.46 8.16
N ILE A 181 -0.36 -9.51 7.89
CA ILE A 181 -0.70 -8.10 7.70
C ILE A 181 -0.99 -7.82 6.24
N ASN A 182 -2.17 -7.30 5.97
CA ASN A 182 -2.59 -6.74 4.69
C ASN A 182 -3.69 -5.70 4.93
N LYS A 183 -4.06 -4.95 3.89
CA LYS A 183 -5.08 -3.89 3.97
C LYS A 183 -6.41 -4.40 4.57
N TYR A 184 -6.84 -5.62 4.20
CA TYR A 184 -8.09 -6.22 4.68
C TYR A 184 -8.01 -6.61 6.17
N THR A 185 -6.96 -7.35 6.59
CA THR A 185 -6.85 -7.82 7.97
C THR A 185 -6.77 -6.66 8.96
N THR A 186 -6.19 -5.54 8.54
CA THR A 186 -6.18 -4.30 9.33
C THR A 186 -7.54 -3.62 9.29
N LEU A 187 -8.15 -3.45 8.11
CA LEU A 187 -9.45 -2.81 7.98
C LEU A 187 -10.51 -3.43 8.91
N ILE A 188 -10.63 -4.76 8.96
CA ILE A 188 -11.66 -5.43 9.76
C ILE A 188 -11.51 -5.21 11.27
N LYS A 189 -10.29 -4.94 11.76
CA LYS A 189 -10.06 -4.59 13.17
C LYS A 189 -10.75 -3.28 13.56
N TYR A 190 -10.84 -2.33 12.61
CA TYR A 190 -11.43 -1.00 12.83
C TYR A 190 -12.90 -0.91 12.39
N LEU A 191 -13.34 -1.69 11.41
CA LEU A 191 -14.74 -1.67 10.93
C LEU A 191 -15.72 -2.47 11.83
N ARG A 192 -15.23 -3.28 12.77
CA ARG A 192 -16.07 -4.05 13.70
C ARG A 192 -17.21 -4.83 13.02
N ASN A 193 -16.91 -5.48 11.88
CA ASN A 193 -17.83 -6.25 11.03
C ASN A 193 -18.84 -5.40 10.23
N GLU A 194 -18.61 -4.11 10.04
CA GLU A 194 -19.42 -3.31 9.13
C GLU A 194 -19.09 -3.62 7.66
N ASP A 195 -20.12 -3.58 6.83
CA ASP A 195 -19.96 -3.75 5.38
C ASP A 195 -19.18 -2.58 4.74
N TYR A 196 -18.46 -2.89 3.66
CA TYR A 196 -17.74 -1.90 2.90
C TYR A 196 -17.75 -2.19 1.40
N ILE A 197 -17.57 -1.14 0.61
CA ILE A 197 -17.31 -1.17 -0.82
C ILE A 197 -15.81 -0.91 -1.03
N ALA A 198 -15.15 -1.63 -1.94
CA ALA A 198 -13.71 -1.49 -2.17
C ALA A 198 -13.36 -1.15 -3.61
N PHE A 199 -12.31 -0.34 -3.77
CA PHE A 199 -11.63 -0.08 -5.03
C PHE A 199 -10.15 -0.43 -4.87
N GLY A 200 -9.58 -1.14 -5.85
CA GLY A 200 -8.17 -1.55 -5.83
C GLY A 200 -7.69 -2.03 -7.19
N ASN A 201 -6.39 -2.19 -7.38
CA ASN A 201 -5.78 -2.44 -8.68
C ASN A 201 -4.70 -3.54 -8.72
N ASP A 202 -4.18 -3.97 -7.57
CA ASP A 202 -2.99 -4.83 -7.53
C ASP A 202 -3.16 -6.04 -6.61
N VAL A 203 -2.14 -6.88 -6.57
CA VAL A 203 -2.07 -8.12 -5.79
C VAL A 203 -2.31 -7.89 -4.29
N ASN A 204 -1.85 -6.78 -3.75
CA ASN A 204 -2.03 -6.40 -2.34
C ASN A 204 -3.48 -6.00 -1.98
N ASP A 205 -4.35 -5.83 -2.99
CA ASP A 205 -5.78 -5.51 -2.81
C ASP A 205 -6.69 -6.74 -2.89
N ILE A 206 -6.17 -7.91 -3.27
CA ILE A 206 -7.00 -9.10 -3.52
C ILE A 206 -7.89 -9.43 -2.32
N GLN A 207 -7.33 -9.44 -1.12
CA GLN A 207 -8.10 -9.73 0.10
C GLN A 207 -9.13 -8.65 0.39
N LEU A 208 -8.75 -7.38 0.23
CA LEU A 208 -9.65 -6.23 0.39
C LEU A 208 -10.84 -6.31 -0.57
N LEU A 209 -10.58 -6.61 -1.84
CA LEU A 209 -11.60 -6.67 -2.89
C LEU A 209 -12.52 -7.89 -2.71
N ASN A 210 -11.98 -9.07 -2.39
CA ASN A 210 -12.75 -10.30 -2.29
C ASN A 210 -13.71 -10.34 -1.11
N HIS A 211 -13.48 -9.55 -0.06
CA HIS A 211 -14.33 -9.53 1.13
C HIS A 211 -15.28 -8.32 1.18
N ALA A 212 -15.22 -7.43 0.20
CA ALA A 212 -16.15 -6.31 0.08
C ALA A 212 -17.53 -6.77 -0.38
N VAL A 213 -18.61 -6.15 0.11
CA VAL A 213 -19.98 -6.41 -0.39
C VAL A 213 -20.15 -5.99 -1.85
N LYS A 214 -19.34 -5.03 -2.30
CA LYS A 214 -19.19 -4.63 -3.69
C LYS A 214 -17.77 -4.20 -3.94
N ALA A 215 -17.16 -4.71 -5.00
CA ALA A 215 -15.78 -4.39 -5.32
C ALA A 215 -15.60 -3.97 -6.77
N TYR A 216 -14.64 -3.07 -6.97
CA TYR A 216 -14.23 -2.56 -8.25
C TYR A 216 -12.73 -2.77 -8.43
N PHE A 217 -12.38 -3.57 -9.43
CA PHE A 217 -11.00 -3.69 -9.87
C PHE A 217 -10.70 -2.60 -10.88
N VAL A 218 -9.69 -1.79 -10.61
CA VAL A 218 -9.22 -0.71 -11.49
C VAL A 218 -8.02 -1.19 -12.28
N GLY A 219 -8.14 -1.27 -13.60
CA GLY A 219 -7.03 -1.78 -14.44
C GLY A 219 -7.49 -2.33 -15.77
N THR A 220 -6.69 -3.20 -16.35
CA THR A 220 -7.01 -3.88 -17.60
C THR A 220 -7.69 -5.22 -17.34
N LYS A 221 -8.39 -5.72 -18.37
CA LYS A 221 -8.99 -7.05 -18.30
C LYS A 221 -7.94 -8.15 -18.16
N ASP A 222 -6.78 -7.99 -18.77
CA ASP A 222 -5.69 -8.95 -18.68
C ASP A 222 -5.13 -9.03 -17.25
N ASN A 223 -4.96 -7.89 -16.57
CA ASN A 223 -4.55 -7.85 -15.17
C ASN A 223 -5.61 -8.48 -14.26
N GLN A 224 -6.90 -8.19 -14.49
CA GLN A 224 -8.00 -8.78 -13.75
C GLN A 224 -8.00 -10.31 -13.86
N ILE A 225 -7.75 -10.84 -15.07
CA ILE A 225 -7.63 -12.28 -15.32
C ILE A 225 -6.40 -12.86 -14.61
N ALA A 226 -5.24 -12.22 -14.74
CA ALA A 226 -4.00 -12.66 -14.11
C ALA A 226 -4.11 -12.78 -12.59
N LEU A 227 -4.90 -11.88 -11.96
CA LEU A 227 -5.16 -11.89 -10.51
C LEU A 227 -6.38 -12.75 -10.11
N ASN A 228 -7.04 -13.43 -11.06
CA ASN A 228 -8.24 -14.27 -10.84
C ASN A 228 -9.42 -13.48 -10.22
N LEU A 229 -9.63 -12.25 -10.66
CA LEU A 229 -10.65 -11.31 -10.15
C LEU A 229 -11.80 -11.05 -11.13
N GLN A 230 -12.05 -11.96 -12.11
CA GLN A 230 -13.07 -11.79 -13.17
C GLN A 230 -14.50 -11.67 -12.63
N HIS A 231 -14.74 -12.06 -11.40
CA HIS A 231 -16.03 -11.95 -10.73
C HIS A 231 -16.35 -10.54 -10.22
N LEU A 232 -15.35 -9.63 -10.22
CA LEU A 232 -15.49 -8.26 -9.76
C LEU A 232 -15.85 -7.30 -10.91
N ASN A 233 -16.36 -6.12 -10.54
CA ASN A 233 -16.60 -5.07 -11.50
C ASN A 233 -15.26 -4.50 -11.99
N LEU A 234 -15.06 -4.43 -13.30
CA LEU A 234 -13.88 -3.83 -13.92
C LEU A 234 -14.14 -2.37 -14.26
N ILE A 235 -13.20 -1.51 -13.90
CA ILE A 235 -13.10 -0.13 -14.37
C ILE A 235 -11.71 0.03 -14.98
N GLU A 236 -11.62 0.56 -16.21
CA GLU A 236 -10.31 0.90 -16.77
C GLU A 236 -9.62 1.96 -15.91
N ALA A 237 -8.27 1.91 -15.86
CA ALA A 237 -7.44 2.81 -15.06
C ALA A 237 -7.40 4.22 -15.70
N ASP A 238 -8.51 4.91 -15.62
CA ASP A 238 -8.75 6.25 -16.17
C ASP A 238 -9.57 7.07 -15.18
N THR A 239 -9.12 8.28 -14.87
CA THR A 239 -9.75 9.18 -13.89
C THR A 239 -11.21 9.46 -14.22
N GLN A 240 -11.54 9.70 -15.49
CA GLN A 240 -12.93 10.04 -15.89
C GLN A 240 -13.86 8.84 -15.74
N LEU A 241 -13.40 7.64 -16.11
CA LEU A 241 -14.20 6.42 -15.99
C LEU A 241 -14.46 6.06 -14.52
N ILE A 242 -13.47 6.24 -13.66
CA ILE A 242 -13.64 6.02 -12.22
C ILE A 242 -14.60 7.04 -11.63
N THR A 243 -14.44 8.32 -11.96
CA THR A 243 -15.33 9.41 -11.53
C THR A 243 -16.79 9.14 -11.94
N GLN A 244 -17.02 8.71 -13.18
CA GLN A 244 -18.36 8.37 -13.67
C GLN A 244 -18.96 7.15 -12.95
N ASN A 245 -18.15 6.12 -12.68
CA ASN A 245 -18.61 4.93 -11.95
C ASN A 245 -18.99 5.26 -10.51
N ILE A 246 -18.19 6.07 -9.82
CA ILE A 246 -18.50 6.56 -8.47
C ILE A 246 -19.83 7.32 -8.51
N GLY A 247 -20.00 8.27 -9.44
CA GLY A 247 -21.23 9.08 -9.56
C GLY A 247 -22.47 8.22 -9.80
N LYS A 248 -22.41 7.27 -10.72
CA LYS A 248 -23.55 6.42 -11.08
C LYS A 248 -23.90 5.36 -10.03
N SER A 249 -22.90 4.83 -9.36
CA SER A 249 -23.07 3.62 -8.53
C SER A 249 -23.19 3.91 -7.04
N LEU A 250 -22.75 5.08 -6.57
CA LEU A 250 -22.62 5.38 -5.14
C LEU A 250 -23.28 6.69 -4.71
N LEU A 251 -23.50 7.64 -5.63
CA LEU A 251 -24.16 8.93 -5.30
C LEU A 251 -25.67 8.92 -5.59
N ASN A 252 -26.13 8.06 -6.47
CA ASN A 252 -27.54 7.84 -6.78
C ASN A 252 -28.11 6.73 -5.89
#